data_afdac976558a8bba7fed437106083146
#
_entry.id   afdac976558a8bba7fed437106083146
#
_cell.length_a   1.000
_cell.length_b   1.000
_cell.length_c   1.000
_cell.angle_alpha   90.00
_cell.angle_beta   90.00
_cell.angle_gamma   90.00
#
_symmetry.space_group_name_H-M   'P 1'
#
loop_
_entity.id
_entity.type
_entity.pdbx_description
1 polymer ?
#
loop_
_entity_poly.entity_id
_entity_poly.type
_entity_poly.pdbx_seq_one_letter_code
_entity_poly.pdbx_strand_id
1 'polypeptide(L)'
;MRAAVLAQENNVPEILPYAYYCIARMSPRRILQQRTHDISWKDKTVCLVGRERLRMAEMTLSYSFLLVFQRSAMCESYLCADARGPHAEWHVVDAAKSPNPLRKYTTWSRLNVCHVCVAHCQHLHQKGREEVWDRLPELFELGTWEQLKRQQGMSDASPKLKTKPSRHSFPMC
;
A
#
# COMPACT_ATOMS: atom_id res chain seq x y z
N MET A 1 3.95 5.13 -11.82
CA MET A 1 4.69 6.38 -11.66
C MET A 1 3.89 7.58 -12.11
N ARG A 2 3.36 7.59 -13.34
CA ARG A 2 2.54 8.69 -13.85
C ARG A 2 1.42 9.13 -12.88
N ALA A 3 0.79 8.20 -12.18
CA ALA A 3 -0.24 8.50 -11.17
C ALA A 3 0.29 9.32 -9.98
N ALA A 4 1.53 9.09 -9.52
CA ALA A 4 2.12 9.87 -8.42
C ALA A 4 2.42 11.31 -8.86
N VAL A 5 2.99 11.48 -10.06
CA VAL A 5 3.25 12.81 -10.64
C VAL A 5 1.95 13.57 -10.83
N LEU A 6 0.95 12.96 -11.47
CA LEU A 6 -0.36 13.59 -11.67
C LEU A 6 -1.06 13.94 -10.35
N ALA A 7 -0.93 13.10 -9.32
CA ALA A 7 -1.49 13.38 -8.01
C ALA A 7 -0.85 14.62 -7.36
N GLN A 8 0.47 14.78 -7.51
CA GLN A 8 1.20 15.94 -7.02
C GLN A 8 0.86 17.20 -7.84
N GLU A 9 0.89 17.13 -9.16
CA GLU A 9 0.59 18.25 -10.06
C GLU A 9 -0.85 18.78 -9.91
N ASN A 10 -1.81 17.88 -9.66
CA ASN A 10 -3.22 18.25 -9.49
C ASN A 10 -3.64 18.41 -8.02
N ASN A 11 -2.69 18.31 -7.10
CA ASN A 11 -2.92 18.42 -5.65
C ASN A 11 -4.03 17.49 -5.13
N VAL A 12 -3.93 16.19 -5.49
CA VAL A 12 -4.81 15.11 -5.04
C VAL A 12 -4.03 14.16 -4.14
N PRO A 13 -3.71 14.55 -2.89
CA PRO A 13 -2.81 13.81 -2.01
C PRO A 13 -3.36 12.43 -1.64
N GLU A 14 -4.65 12.20 -1.67
CA GLU A 14 -5.28 10.91 -1.37
C GLU A 14 -4.89 9.78 -2.33
N ILE A 15 -4.42 10.11 -3.53
CA ILE A 15 -3.97 9.11 -4.51
C ILE A 15 -2.53 8.65 -4.22
N LEU A 16 -1.71 9.48 -3.56
CA LEU A 16 -0.27 9.23 -3.36
C LEU A 16 0.03 7.92 -2.62
N PRO A 17 -0.67 7.54 -1.53
CA PRO A 17 -0.36 6.29 -0.82
C PRO A 17 -0.46 5.07 -1.73
N TYR A 18 -1.51 4.99 -2.54
CA TYR A 18 -1.68 3.87 -3.47
C TYR A 18 -0.71 3.94 -4.66
N ALA A 19 -0.41 5.13 -5.16
CA ALA A 19 0.58 5.31 -6.21
C ALA A 19 1.98 4.87 -5.74
N TYR A 20 2.39 5.25 -4.53
CA TYR A 20 3.65 4.82 -3.93
C TYR A 20 3.67 3.32 -3.62
N TYR A 21 2.55 2.75 -3.17
CA TYR A 21 2.39 1.30 -3.05
C TYR A 21 2.70 0.57 -4.36
N CYS A 22 2.14 1.04 -5.47
CA CYS A 22 2.39 0.43 -6.77
C CYS A 22 3.87 0.55 -7.19
N ILE A 23 4.52 1.68 -6.90
CA ILE A 23 5.95 1.89 -7.18
C ILE A 23 6.83 1.01 -6.28
N ALA A 24 6.54 0.96 -4.98
CA ALA A 24 7.30 0.19 -3.99
C ALA A 24 7.30 -1.32 -4.27
N ARG A 25 6.32 -1.83 -5.01
CA ARG A 25 6.27 -3.24 -5.46
C ARG A 25 7.25 -3.55 -6.59
N MET A 26 7.81 -2.55 -7.25
CA MET A 26 8.84 -2.75 -8.27
C MET A 26 10.17 -3.14 -7.62
N SER A 27 11.10 -3.74 -8.38
CA SER A 27 12.43 -3.99 -7.88
C SER A 27 13.16 -2.67 -7.54
N PRO A 28 14.02 -2.63 -6.51
CA PRO A 28 14.79 -1.43 -6.14
C PRO A 28 15.56 -0.83 -7.32
N ARG A 29 16.21 -1.69 -8.12
CA ARG A 29 16.92 -1.27 -9.33
C ARG A 29 15.99 -0.51 -10.29
N ARG A 30 14.78 -1.00 -10.51
CA ARG A 30 13.80 -0.38 -11.41
C ARG A 30 13.30 0.96 -10.87
N ILE A 31 13.15 1.10 -9.55
CA ILE A 31 12.79 2.38 -8.91
C ILE A 31 13.90 3.40 -9.13
N LEU A 32 15.16 3.02 -8.88
CA LEU A 32 16.32 3.91 -9.01
C LEU A 32 16.59 4.35 -10.45
N GLN A 33 16.36 3.47 -11.43
CA GLN A 33 16.57 3.74 -12.87
C GLN A 33 15.52 4.68 -13.47
N GLN A 34 14.43 5.02 -12.76
CA GLN A 34 13.46 5.98 -13.28
C GLN A 34 14.09 7.37 -13.40
N ARG A 35 13.69 8.09 -14.44
CA ARG A 35 14.18 9.45 -14.68
C ARG A 35 13.68 10.40 -13.58
N THR A 36 14.48 11.40 -13.24
CA THR A 36 14.17 12.34 -12.15
C THR A 36 12.96 13.24 -12.45
N HIS A 37 12.62 13.46 -13.72
CA HIS A 37 11.40 14.18 -14.10
C HIS A 37 10.12 13.34 -13.94
N ASP A 38 10.25 11.99 -13.91
CA ASP A 38 9.10 11.10 -13.70
C ASP A 38 8.84 10.84 -12.20
N ILE A 39 9.89 10.90 -11.37
CA ILE A 39 9.82 10.73 -9.93
C ILE A 39 11.06 11.32 -9.26
N SER A 40 10.86 12.18 -8.28
CA SER A 40 11.96 12.85 -7.57
C SER A 40 12.80 11.87 -6.76
N TRP A 41 14.04 12.25 -6.42
CA TRP A 41 14.88 11.45 -5.52
C TRP A 41 14.26 11.27 -4.15
N LYS A 42 13.55 12.27 -3.64
CA LYS A 42 12.80 12.19 -2.38
C LYS A 42 11.74 11.08 -2.47
N ASP A 43 10.94 11.07 -3.53
CA ASP A 43 9.88 10.06 -3.70
C ASP A 43 10.47 8.65 -3.91
N LYS A 44 11.60 8.53 -4.62
CA LYS A 44 12.31 7.25 -4.75
C LYS A 44 12.72 6.71 -3.38
N THR A 45 13.28 7.57 -2.52
CA THR A 45 13.68 7.21 -1.16
C THR A 45 12.48 6.78 -0.34
N VAL A 46 11.39 7.54 -0.35
CA VAL A 46 10.13 7.19 0.31
C VAL A 46 9.60 5.85 -0.18
N CYS A 47 9.61 5.60 -1.49
CA CYS A 47 9.16 4.31 -2.05
C CYS A 47 10.08 3.14 -1.65
N LEU A 48 11.39 3.34 -1.53
CA LEU A 48 12.33 2.29 -1.11
C LEU A 48 12.17 1.97 0.37
N VAL A 49 12.03 2.97 1.24
CA VAL A 49 11.73 2.77 2.67
C VAL A 49 10.36 2.14 2.84
N GLY A 50 9.35 2.66 2.15
CA GLY A 50 7.99 2.12 2.14
C GLY A 50 7.94 0.66 1.68
N ARG A 51 8.79 0.26 0.73
CA ARG A 51 8.94 -1.14 0.31
C ARG A 51 9.29 -2.07 1.46
N GLU A 52 10.25 -1.69 2.31
CA GLU A 52 10.62 -2.50 3.47
C GLU A 52 9.50 -2.54 4.52
N ARG A 53 8.82 -1.41 4.74
CA ARG A 53 7.65 -1.35 5.64
C ARG A 53 6.50 -2.21 5.11
N LEU A 54 6.24 -2.23 3.79
CA LEU A 54 5.25 -3.11 3.17
C LEU A 54 5.61 -4.58 3.35
N ARG A 55 6.89 -4.95 3.21
CA ARG A 55 7.36 -6.32 3.44
C ARG A 55 7.12 -6.74 4.88
N MET A 56 7.44 -5.88 5.84
CA MET A 56 7.16 -6.15 7.25
C MET A 56 5.66 -6.27 7.52
N ALA A 57 4.85 -5.36 6.99
CA ALA A 57 3.39 -5.41 7.12
C ALA A 57 2.78 -6.67 6.47
N GLU A 58 3.32 -7.13 5.35
CA GLU A 58 2.93 -8.39 4.73
C GLU A 58 3.18 -9.57 5.66
N MET A 59 4.34 -9.65 6.28
CA MET A 59 4.71 -10.75 7.17
C MET A 59 3.99 -10.70 8.51
N THR A 60 3.80 -9.51 9.10
CA THR A 60 3.27 -9.36 10.47
C THR A 60 1.76 -9.18 10.53
N LEU A 61 1.12 -8.69 9.47
CA LEU A 61 -0.30 -8.40 9.43
C LEU A 61 -1.04 -9.34 8.48
N SER A 62 -0.94 -9.12 7.17
CA SER A 62 -1.82 -9.79 6.20
C SER A 62 -1.49 -11.27 5.98
N TYR A 63 -0.25 -11.70 6.17
CA TYR A 63 0.17 -13.10 6.00
C TYR A 63 0.80 -13.71 7.27
N SER A 64 0.57 -13.10 8.42
CA SER A 64 1.06 -13.57 9.73
C SER A 64 0.66 -15.03 10.00
N PHE A 65 -0.53 -15.45 9.56
CA PHE A 65 -1.03 -16.81 9.71
C PHE A 65 -0.20 -17.88 8.98
N LEU A 66 0.58 -17.50 7.96
CA LEU A 66 1.52 -18.42 7.30
C LEU A 66 2.81 -18.61 8.08
N LEU A 67 3.26 -17.57 8.79
CA LEU A 67 4.50 -17.61 9.57
C LEU A 67 4.27 -18.20 10.96
N VAL A 68 3.17 -17.82 11.59
CA VAL A 68 2.78 -18.29 12.92
C VAL A 68 1.33 -18.74 12.83
N PHE A 69 1.14 -20.05 12.58
CA PHE A 69 -0.20 -20.60 12.53
C PHE A 69 -0.86 -20.52 13.91
N GLN A 70 -2.03 -19.90 13.95
CA GLN A 70 -2.88 -19.81 15.13
C GLN A 70 -4.12 -20.69 14.93
N ARG A 71 -4.21 -21.74 15.74
CA ARG A 71 -5.38 -22.62 15.75
C ARG A 71 -6.61 -21.81 16.20
N SER A 72 -7.74 -22.02 15.51
CA SER A 72 -9.01 -21.47 15.99
C SER A 72 -9.39 -22.04 17.36
N ALA A 73 -9.93 -21.21 18.26
CA ALA A 73 -10.44 -21.66 19.54
C ALA A 73 -11.59 -22.69 19.43
N MET A 74 -12.28 -22.69 18.29
CA MET A 74 -13.37 -23.63 17.98
C MET A 74 -12.89 -24.90 17.26
N CYS A 75 -11.57 -25.11 17.14
CA CYS A 75 -11.02 -26.24 16.42
C CYS A 75 -10.87 -27.45 17.34
N GLU A 76 -11.54 -28.54 16.99
CA GLU A 76 -11.46 -29.85 17.70
C GLU A 76 -10.50 -30.82 17.01
N SER A 77 -10.02 -30.50 15.80
CA SER A 77 -9.16 -31.39 15.03
C SER A 77 -7.75 -31.48 15.58
N TYR A 78 -7.28 -32.65 15.91
CA TYR A 78 -5.91 -32.91 16.34
C TYR A 78 -4.88 -32.64 15.22
N LEU A 79 -5.27 -32.78 13.96
CA LEU A 79 -4.41 -32.51 12.79
C LEU A 79 -3.95 -31.07 12.71
N CYS A 80 -4.68 -30.16 13.36
CA CYS A 80 -4.32 -28.73 13.38
C CYS A 80 -3.35 -28.37 14.51
N ALA A 81 -3.05 -29.28 15.44
CA ALA A 81 -2.18 -29.00 16.57
C ALA A 81 -0.72 -28.75 16.12
N ASP A 82 -0.27 -29.51 15.13
CA ASP A 82 1.08 -29.46 14.59
C ASP A 82 1.18 -28.82 13.20
N ALA A 83 0.10 -28.16 12.75
CA ALA A 83 0.07 -27.54 11.45
C ALA A 83 1.11 -26.38 11.40
N ARG A 84 2.25 -26.65 10.81
CA ARG A 84 3.21 -25.65 10.41
C ARG A 84 2.88 -25.24 8.99
N GLY A 85 2.77 -23.95 8.71
CA GLY A 85 2.46 -23.45 7.37
C GLY A 85 3.55 -23.85 6.36
N PRO A 86 3.34 -24.91 5.56
CA PRO A 86 4.38 -25.45 4.66
C PRO A 86 4.79 -24.47 3.55
N HIS A 87 4.08 -23.35 3.44
CA HIS A 87 4.29 -22.35 2.41
C HIS A 87 4.89 -21.03 2.93
N ALA A 88 5.21 -20.95 4.24
CA ALA A 88 5.80 -19.75 4.82
C ALA A 88 7.11 -19.34 4.13
N GLU A 89 7.98 -20.31 3.86
CA GLU A 89 9.28 -20.06 3.20
C GLU A 89 9.11 -19.45 1.81
N TRP A 90 8.25 -20.02 0.99
CA TRP A 90 7.96 -19.51 -0.35
C TRP A 90 7.36 -18.10 -0.31
N HIS A 91 6.48 -17.85 0.65
CA HIS A 91 5.87 -16.53 0.80
C HIS A 91 6.89 -15.47 1.20
N VAL A 92 7.80 -15.80 2.13
CA VAL A 92 8.91 -14.90 2.53
C VAL A 92 9.80 -14.54 1.34
N VAL A 93 10.13 -15.52 0.49
CA VAL A 93 10.95 -15.29 -0.72
C VAL A 93 10.20 -14.41 -1.72
N ASP A 94 8.91 -14.61 -1.92
CA ASP A 94 8.11 -13.79 -2.83
C ASP A 94 7.93 -12.36 -2.31
N ALA A 95 7.67 -12.18 -1.03
CA ALA A 95 7.57 -10.87 -0.38
C ALA A 95 8.89 -10.09 -0.47
N ALA A 96 10.03 -10.76 -0.38
CA ALA A 96 11.34 -10.14 -0.57
C ALA A 96 11.52 -9.59 -1.98
N LYS A 97 11.01 -10.30 -3.01
CA LYS A 97 11.08 -9.86 -4.40
C LYS A 97 10.13 -8.72 -4.72
N SER A 98 8.87 -8.83 -4.29
CA SER A 98 7.80 -7.88 -4.60
C SER A 98 6.74 -7.88 -3.49
N PRO A 99 6.90 -7.06 -2.42
CA PRO A 99 5.95 -7.03 -1.33
C PRO A 99 4.55 -6.65 -1.83
N ASN A 100 3.55 -7.40 -1.39
CA ASN A 100 2.18 -7.20 -1.82
C ASN A 100 1.18 -7.55 -0.70
N PRO A 101 1.22 -6.84 0.44
CA PRO A 101 0.39 -7.13 1.59
C PRO A 101 -1.12 -7.02 1.33
N LEU A 102 -1.54 -6.33 0.27
CA LEU A 102 -2.95 -6.20 -0.09
C LEU A 102 -3.45 -7.33 -1.03
N ARG A 103 -2.56 -8.21 -1.50
CA ARG A 103 -2.95 -9.34 -2.35
C ARG A 103 -3.83 -10.33 -1.57
N LYS A 104 -4.89 -10.82 -2.22
CA LYS A 104 -5.69 -11.92 -1.66
C LYS A 104 -4.90 -13.23 -1.70
N TYR A 105 -4.92 -13.97 -0.60
CA TYR A 105 -4.45 -15.36 -0.58
C TYR A 105 -5.54 -16.26 -1.15
N THR A 106 -5.18 -17.18 -2.02
CA THR A 106 -6.14 -18.03 -2.74
C THR A 106 -5.91 -19.54 -2.57
N THR A 107 -4.77 -19.93 -2.04
CA THR A 107 -4.36 -21.34 -1.94
C THR A 107 -4.67 -21.96 -0.57
N TRP A 108 -5.86 -21.68 -0.03
CA TRP A 108 -6.30 -22.10 1.31
C TRP A 108 -6.24 -23.62 1.54
N SER A 109 -6.51 -24.42 0.50
CA SER A 109 -6.42 -25.89 0.56
C SER A 109 -5.02 -26.40 0.87
N ARG A 110 -3.98 -25.60 0.60
CA ARG A 110 -2.59 -25.99 0.87
C ARG A 110 -2.19 -25.87 2.35
N LEU A 111 -3.03 -25.25 3.18
CA LEU A 111 -2.74 -25.14 4.62
C LEU A 111 -2.85 -26.48 5.35
N ASN A 112 -3.53 -27.48 4.77
CA ASN A 112 -3.75 -28.80 5.36
C ASN A 112 -4.33 -28.75 6.79
N VAL A 113 -5.24 -27.83 7.04
CA VAL A 113 -5.93 -27.65 8.31
C VAL A 113 -7.45 -27.82 8.12
N CYS A 114 -8.19 -28.05 9.20
CA CYS A 114 -9.64 -28.21 9.13
C CYS A 114 -10.33 -26.90 8.65
N HIS A 115 -11.57 -27.03 8.19
CA HIS A 115 -12.36 -25.90 7.65
C HIS A 115 -12.53 -24.75 8.66
N VAL A 116 -12.64 -25.05 9.97
CA VAL A 116 -12.76 -24.04 11.03
C VAL A 116 -11.47 -23.21 11.12
N CYS A 117 -10.31 -23.84 11.03
CA CYS A 117 -9.02 -23.15 11.02
C CYS A 117 -8.79 -22.38 9.70
N VAL A 118 -9.26 -22.91 8.56
CA VAL A 118 -9.24 -22.17 7.28
C VAL A 118 -10.04 -20.88 7.42
N ALA A 119 -11.27 -20.94 7.94
CA ALA A 119 -12.11 -19.76 8.14
C ALA A 119 -11.46 -18.74 9.09
N HIS A 120 -10.82 -19.22 10.17
CA HIS A 120 -10.05 -18.37 11.07
C HIS A 120 -8.88 -17.66 10.38
N CYS A 121 -8.09 -18.39 9.60
CA CYS A 121 -6.99 -17.80 8.80
C CYS A 121 -7.50 -16.80 7.77
N GLN A 122 -8.64 -17.08 7.12
CA GLN A 122 -9.28 -16.13 6.19
C GLN A 122 -9.66 -14.82 6.89
N HIS A 123 -10.22 -14.90 8.08
CA HIS A 123 -10.56 -13.72 8.89
C HIS A 123 -9.31 -12.92 9.28
N LEU A 124 -8.26 -13.60 9.77
CA LEU A 124 -6.99 -12.94 10.11
C LEU A 124 -6.36 -12.25 8.89
N HIS A 125 -6.36 -12.94 7.75
CA HIS A 125 -5.86 -12.38 6.50
C HIS A 125 -6.63 -11.12 6.06
N GLN A 126 -7.96 -11.18 6.11
CA GLN A 126 -8.78 -10.04 5.73
C GLN A 126 -8.55 -8.85 6.66
N LYS A 127 -8.57 -9.07 7.97
CA LYS A 127 -8.28 -8.04 8.99
C LYS A 127 -6.89 -7.42 8.78
N GLY A 128 -5.87 -8.25 8.55
CA GLY A 128 -4.52 -7.77 8.31
C GLY A 128 -4.41 -6.91 7.04
N ARG A 129 -5.14 -7.26 5.97
CA ARG A 129 -5.19 -6.43 4.74
C ARG A 129 -5.87 -5.09 4.97
N GLU A 130 -6.95 -5.06 5.74
CA GLU A 130 -7.65 -3.83 6.12
C GLU A 130 -6.73 -2.93 6.95
N GLU A 131 -6.03 -3.48 7.94
CA GLU A 131 -5.06 -2.75 8.74
C GLU A 131 -3.91 -2.17 7.89
N VAL A 132 -3.39 -2.93 6.93
CA VAL A 132 -2.38 -2.42 5.99
C VAL A 132 -2.93 -1.27 5.16
N TRP A 133 -4.18 -1.36 4.69
CA TRP A 133 -4.82 -0.31 3.92
C TRP A 133 -4.99 0.97 4.75
N ASP A 134 -5.47 0.84 5.97
CA ASP A 134 -5.70 1.97 6.88
C ASP A 134 -4.38 2.70 7.19
N ARG A 135 -3.29 1.96 7.34
CA ARG A 135 -1.95 2.51 7.62
C ARG A 135 -1.14 2.83 6.37
N LEU A 136 -1.70 2.67 5.17
CA LEU A 136 -0.96 2.83 3.93
C LEU A 136 -0.28 4.21 3.79
N PRO A 137 -0.91 5.35 4.12
CA PRO A 137 -0.25 6.64 4.09
C PRO A 137 0.95 6.73 5.03
N GLU A 138 0.85 6.17 6.23
CA GLU A 138 1.92 6.19 7.24
C GLU A 138 3.15 5.38 6.80
N LEU A 139 2.92 4.27 6.08
CA LEU A 139 4.01 3.45 5.52
C LEU A 139 4.90 4.24 4.55
N PHE A 140 4.34 5.29 3.94
CA PHE A 140 5.03 6.20 3.02
C PHE A 140 5.28 7.60 3.60
N GLU A 141 5.17 7.79 4.91
CA GLU A 141 5.42 9.10 5.58
C GLU A 141 4.51 10.22 5.09
N LEU A 142 3.31 9.88 4.63
CA LEU A 142 2.31 10.83 4.13
C LEU A 142 1.29 11.27 5.21
N GLY A 143 1.44 10.82 6.45
CA GLY A 143 0.48 11.06 7.53
C GLY A 143 -0.67 10.05 7.51
N THR A 144 -1.87 10.50 7.87
CA THR A 144 -3.09 9.66 7.88
C THR A 144 -4.02 10.00 6.71
N TRP A 145 -4.99 9.12 6.42
CA TRP A 145 -6.01 9.38 5.41
C TRP A 145 -6.80 10.66 5.70
N GLU A 146 -7.09 10.96 6.97
CA GLU A 146 -7.79 12.16 7.40
C GLU A 146 -6.96 13.43 7.15
N GLN A 147 -5.65 13.35 7.36
CA GLN A 147 -4.74 14.47 7.08
C GLN A 147 -4.67 14.75 5.57
N LEU A 148 -4.59 13.71 4.75
CA LEU A 148 -4.59 13.86 3.29
C LEU A 148 -5.88 14.47 2.76
N LYS A 149 -7.05 14.03 3.27
CA LYS A 149 -8.36 14.62 2.95
C LYS A 149 -8.45 16.10 3.31
N ARG A 150 -7.94 16.48 4.49
CA ARG A 150 -7.93 17.90 4.91
C ARG A 150 -7.05 18.75 4.00
N GLN A 151 -5.89 18.25 3.58
CA GLN A 151 -5.00 18.96 2.65
C GLN A 151 -5.70 19.25 1.32
N GLN A 152 -6.45 18.29 0.79
CA GLN A 152 -7.23 18.47 -0.43
C GLN A 152 -8.34 19.52 -0.25
N GLY A 153 -9.13 19.44 0.82
CA GLY A 153 -10.20 20.40 1.10
C GLY A 153 -9.72 21.84 1.31
N MET A 154 -8.51 22.02 1.87
CA MET A 154 -7.90 23.35 2.02
C MET A 154 -7.45 23.94 0.68
N SER A 155 -7.03 23.12 -0.28
CA SER A 155 -6.66 23.56 -1.63
C SER A 155 -7.87 23.99 -2.45
N ASP A 156 -8.98 23.31 -2.32
CA ASP A 156 -10.22 23.64 -3.03
C ASP A 156 -10.86 24.95 -2.50
N ALA A 157 -10.58 25.31 -1.25
CA ALA A 157 -11.06 26.53 -0.61
C ALA A 157 -10.24 27.78 -0.98
N SER A 158 -9.09 27.65 -1.65
CA SER A 158 -8.32 28.81 -2.13
C SER A 158 -9.05 29.50 -3.29
N PRO A 159 -9.42 30.80 -3.17
CA PRO A 159 -10.18 31.47 -4.21
C PRO A 159 -9.33 31.55 -5.49
N LYS A 160 -9.84 30.95 -6.58
CA LYS A 160 -9.29 31.15 -7.92
C LYS A 160 -9.28 32.65 -8.18
N LEU A 161 -8.11 33.27 -8.15
CA LEU A 161 -7.91 34.67 -8.47
C LEU A 161 -8.38 34.86 -9.94
N LYS A 162 -9.59 35.39 -10.11
CA LYS A 162 -10.08 35.75 -11.43
C LYS A 162 -9.16 36.83 -11.97
N THR A 163 -8.23 36.48 -12.83
CA THR A 163 -7.48 37.44 -13.65
C THR A 163 -8.48 38.18 -14.51
N LYS A 164 -8.73 39.43 -14.17
CA LYS A 164 -9.46 40.37 -14.99
C LYS A 164 -8.77 40.45 -16.35
N PRO A 165 -9.46 40.35 -17.49
CA PRO A 165 -8.84 40.62 -18.77
C PRO A 165 -8.51 42.11 -18.84
N SER A 166 -7.21 42.42 -18.97
CA SER A 166 -6.71 43.75 -19.24
C SER A 166 -7.21 44.19 -20.61
N ARG A 167 -8.12 45.18 -20.63
CA ARG A 167 -8.49 45.90 -21.85
C ARG A 167 -7.31 46.78 -22.25
N HIS A 168 -6.50 46.31 -23.17
CA HIS A 168 -5.61 47.23 -23.91
C HIS A 168 -6.42 47.91 -25.00
N SER A 169 -6.72 49.18 -24.74
CA SER A 169 -7.12 50.14 -25.74
C SER A 169 -5.94 50.40 -26.66
N PHE A 170 -6.07 50.13 -27.94
CA PHE A 170 -5.16 50.61 -28.97
C PHE A 170 -5.53 52.05 -29.28
N PRO A 171 -4.59 53.03 -29.30
CA PRO A 171 -4.80 54.29 -29.95
C PRO A 171 -4.57 54.12 -31.44
N MET A 172 -5.54 54.61 -32.21
CA MET A 172 -5.35 54.88 -33.64
C MET A 172 -4.46 56.10 -33.83
N CYS A 173 -3.47 56.00 -34.68
CA CYS A 173 -2.99 56.97 -35.65
C CYS A 173 -2.25 56.22 -36.74
#